data_ce6bc89950240749277dddb63a639b67
#
_entry.id   ce6bc89950240749277dddb63a639b67
#
_cell.length_a   1.000
_cell.length_b   1.000
_cell.length_c   1.000
_cell.angle_alpha   90.00
_cell.angle_beta   90.00
_cell.angle_gamma   90.00
#
_symmetry.space_group_name_H-M   'P 1'
#
loop_
_entity.id
_entity.type
_entity.pdbx_description
1 polymer ?
#
loop_
_entity_poly.entity_id
_entity_poly.type
_entity_poly.pdbx_seq_one_letter_code
_entity_poly.pdbx_strand_id
1 'polypeptide(L)'
;MHEETYRPGEVTRRAVLRSTAVGGLAVPLLAACGGDAGQGGSGSGGGATVSTSDVPVGGGTILEDEMVVVTQPTEGQFKAFSAVCTHQGCPVQTVAEGRIGCNCHGSAFSIEDGSVVAGPADQPLEAKSVSVQGDSVTVS
;
A
#
# COMPACT_ATOMS: atom_id res chain seq x y z
N MET A 1 4.82 -44.86 -12.29
CA MET A 1 5.70 -44.26 -13.29
C MET A 1 4.83 -43.74 -14.41
N HIS A 2 4.42 -42.48 -14.35
CA HIS A 2 3.84 -41.74 -15.45
C HIS A 2 4.49 -40.38 -15.48
N GLU A 3 5.39 -40.29 -16.44
CA GLU A 3 6.05 -39.05 -16.84
C GLU A 3 5.05 -38.20 -17.63
N GLU A 4 4.60 -37.09 -17.09
CA GLU A 4 3.81 -36.12 -17.84
C GLU A 4 4.72 -35.03 -18.35
N THR A 5 4.97 -35.13 -19.63
CA THR A 5 5.77 -34.17 -20.41
C THR A 5 5.05 -32.82 -20.50
N TYR A 6 5.62 -31.82 -19.85
CA TYR A 6 5.30 -30.40 -20.04
C TYR A 6 5.67 -29.94 -21.45
N ARG A 7 4.68 -29.53 -22.25
CA ARG A 7 4.88 -28.85 -23.53
C ARG A 7 4.74 -27.34 -23.33
N PRO A 8 5.79 -26.54 -23.60
CA PRO A 8 5.63 -25.10 -23.65
C PRO A 8 4.90 -24.68 -24.92
N GLY A 9 3.77 -23.98 -24.74
CA GLY A 9 2.94 -23.45 -25.81
C GLY A 9 3.64 -22.35 -26.59
N GLU A 10 3.65 -22.56 -27.88
CA GLU A 10 4.18 -21.74 -28.96
C GLU A 10 3.40 -20.42 -29.08
N VAL A 11 4.11 -19.31 -28.92
CA VAL A 11 3.58 -17.96 -29.12
C VAL A 11 3.66 -17.61 -30.60
N THR A 12 2.57 -17.72 -31.31
CA THR A 12 2.45 -17.28 -32.71
C THR A 12 2.33 -15.77 -32.78
N ARG A 13 3.41 -15.13 -33.19
CA ARG A 13 3.43 -13.74 -33.64
C ARG A 13 2.78 -13.67 -35.02
N ARG A 14 1.60 -13.11 -35.12
CA ARG A 14 1.04 -12.65 -36.40
C ARG A 14 1.20 -11.14 -36.48
N ALA A 15 2.21 -10.75 -37.21
CA ALA A 15 2.34 -9.45 -37.81
C ALA A 15 1.31 -9.30 -38.93
N VAL A 16 0.50 -8.26 -38.89
CA VAL A 16 -0.25 -7.82 -40.05
C VAL A 16 0.11 -6.36 -40.32
N LEU A 17 1.00 -6.21 -41.29
CA LEU A 17 1.27 -4.99 -42.03
C LEU A 17 0.29 -4.91 -43.22
N ARG A 18 -0.37 -3.81 -43.44
CA ARG A 18 -0.81 -3.26 -44.73
C ARG A 18 -1.39 -1.87 -44.44
N SER A 19 -0.65 -0.81 -44.78
CA SER A 19 -0.49 -0.15 -46.08
C SER A 19 -1.77 0.46 -46.62
N THR A 20 -1.84 1.69 -46.83
CA THR A 20 -1.64 2.68 -47.88
C THR A 20 -2.69 3.74 -47.70
N ALA A 21 -2.37 4.97 -47.59
CA ALA A 21 -1.93 5.99 -48.52
C ALA A 21 -3.04 6.94 -48.98
N VAL A 22 -2.69 8.21 -49.03
CA VAL A 22 -3.08 9.28 -49.90
C VAL A 22 -4.24 10.23 -49.48
N GLY A 23 -3.81 11.43 -49.14
CA GLY A 23 -4.24 12.66 -49.82
C GLY A 23 -5.17 13.56 -49.00
N GLY A 24 -4.73 14.77 -48.72
CA GLY A 24 -5.64 15.86 -48.35
C GLY A 24 -4.99 16.93 -47.48
N LEU A 25 -4.52 17.97 -48.11
CA LEU A 25 -4.12 19.24 -47.49
C LEU A 25 -5.31 19.91 -46.78
N ALA A 26 -5.07 20.43 -45.58
CA ALA A 26 -5.52 21.75 -45.10
C ALA A 26 -5.18 21.95 -43.64
N VAL A 27 -4.20 22.71 -43.38
CA VAL A 27 -3.99 23.94 -42.61
C VAL A 27 -4.62 24.07 -41.19
N PRO A 28 -3.93 24.75 -40.31
CA PRO A 28 -3.89 24.48 -38.87
C PRO A 28 -4.85 25.36 -38.10
N LEU A 29 -5.33 24.86 -36.99
CA LEU A 29 -5.80 25.74 -35.91
C LEU A 29 -5.38 25.17 -34.59
N LEU A 30 -4.63 26.01 -33.90
CA LEU A 30 -4.22 25.85 -32.52
C LEU A 30 -5.41 25.43 -31.64
N ALA A 31 -5.28 24.33 -30.97
CA ALA A 31 -5.86 24.17 -29.67
C ALA A 31 -4.88 23.33 -28.86
N ALA A 32 -4.09 24.01 -28.08
CA ALA A 32 -3.33 23.44 -26.99
C ALA A 32 -4.33 22.90 -25.98
N CYS A 33 -4.49 21.60 -25.95
CA CYS A 33 -4.94 20.90 -24.75
C CYS A 33 -3.94 19.81 -24.53
N GLY A 34 -3.03 20.10 -23.62
CA GLY A 34 -2.06 19.14 -23.13
C GLY A 34 -2.82 17.94 -22.57
N GLY A 35 -2.62 16.79 -23.17
CA GLY A 35 -2.88 15.52 -22.56
C GLY A 35 -1.87 15.36 -21.40
N ASP A 36 -2.30 15.71 -20.23
CA ASP A 36 -1.58 15.48 -19.00
C ASP A 36 -1.55 13.98 -18.77
N ALA A 37 -0.45 13.37 -19.10
CA ALA A 37 -0.09 12.08 -18.54
C ALA A 37 0.14 12.33 -17.05
N GLY A 38 -0.85 12.01 -16.24
CA GLY A 38 -0.83 12.18 -14.80
C GLY A 38 0.39 11.52 -14.19
N GLN A 39 1.44 12.27 -14.02
CA GLN A 39 2.45 12.02 -13.02
C GLN A 39 1.81 12.35 -11.69
N GLY A 40 1.67 11.35 -10.86
CA GLY A 40 1.24 11.47 -9.50
C GLY A 40 2.04 12.56 -8.80
N GLY A 41 1.43 13.73 -8.70
CA GLY A 41 1.96 14.82 -7.93
C GLY A 41 1.99 14.42 -6.47
N SER A 42 3.16 14.46 -5.88
CA SER A 42 3.34 14.53 -4.45
C SER A 42 2.58 15.74 -3.91
N GLY A 43 1.32 15.53 -3.56
CA GLY A 43 0.56 16.47 -2.77
C GLY A 43 1.03 16.38 -1.33
N SER A 44 1.77 17.37 -0.87
CA SER A 44 2.02 17.63 0.54
C SER A 44 0.70 17.93 1.24
N GLY A 45 0.16 16.97 1.85
CA GLY A 45 -1.12 16.93 2.57
C GLY A 45 -1.43 15.44 2.78
N GLY A 46 -0.36 14.67 2.99
CA GLY A 46 -0.24 13.34 2.66
C GLY A 46 -0.82 12.40 3.69
N GLY A 47 -1.96 11.85 3.39
CA GLY A 47 -2.35 10.59 3.96
C GLY A 47 -1.56 9.45 3.29
N ALA A 48 -1.01 8.56 4.11
CA ALA A 48 -0.45 7.31 3.63
C ALA A 48 -1.56 6.48 2.98
N THR A 49 -1.27 5.79 1.88
CA THR A 49 -2.27 4.94 1.21
C THR A 49 -1.69 3.54 0.97
N VAL A 50 -2.48 2.52 1.30
CA VAL A 50 -2.13 1.11 1.12
C VAL A 50 -3.33 0.35 0.57
N SER A 51 -3.08 -0.70 -0.23
CA SER A 51 -4.15 -1.59 -0.69
C SER A 51 -4.71 -2.41 0.47
N THR A 52 -6.03 -2.63 0.49
CA THR A 52 -6.67 -3.52 1.48
C THR A 52 -6.10 -4.93 1.45
N SER A 53 -5.69 -5.41 0.27
CA SER A 53 -5.08 -6.73 0.08
C SER A 53 -3.69 -6.86 0.71
N ASP A 54 -3.01 -5.75 0.94
CA ASP A 54 -1.67 -5.72 1.52
C ASP A 54 -1.68 -5.66 3.05
N VAL A 55 -2.87 -5.57 3.65
CA VAL A 55 -3.06 -5.56 5.10
C VAL A 55 -3.73 -6.86 5.53
N PRO A 56 -2.98 -7.85 6.01
CA PRO A 56 -3.54 -9.16 6.37
C PRO A 56 -4.48 -9.07 7.57
N VAL A 57 -5.52 -9.93 7.57
CA VAL A 57 -6.45 -10.07 8.70
C VAL A 57 -5.71 -10.66 9.91
N GLY A 58 -5.91 -10.09 11.08
CA GLY A 58 -5.20 -10.44 12.31
C GLY A 58 -3.75 -9.96 12.36
N GLY A 59 -3.37 -9.09 11.40
CA GLY A 59 -2.03 -8.53 11.26
C GLY A 59 -2.05 -7.08 10.81
N GLY A 60 -1.08 -6.72 9.99
CA GLY A 60 -0.95 -5.35 9.47
C GLY A 60 0.27 -5.15 8.60
N THR A 61 0.42 -3.95 8.10
CA THR A 61 1.53 -3.51 7.25
C THR A 61 2.12 -2.21 7.79
N ILE A 62 3.43 -2.14 7.82
CA ILE A 62 4.18 -0.94 8.24
C ILE A 62 4.56 -0.14 6.99
N LEU A 63 4.16 1.12 6.96
CA LEU A 63 4.53 2.10 5.96
C LEU A 63 5.67 2.93 6.55
N GLU A 64 6.90 2.51 6.24
CA GLU A 64 8.11 3.04 6.90
C GLU A 64 8.35 4.51 6.56
N ASP A 65 8.13 4.91 5.31
CA ASP A 65 8.35 6.29 4.85
C ASP A 65 7.39 7.28 5.51
N GLU A 66 6.16 6.85 5.79
CA GLU A 66 5.13 7.66 6.43
C GLU A 66 5.09 7.49 7.94
N MET A 67 5.89 6.59 8.48
CA MET A 67 5.93 6.25 9.91
C MET A 67 4.55 5.88 10.45
N VAL A 68 3.82 5.05 9.71
CA VAL A 68 2.47 4.57 10.02
C VAL A 68 2.41 3.06 9.97
N VAL A 69 1.66 2.45 10.87
CA VAL A 69 1.26 1.05 10.79
C VAL A 69 -0.24 0.96 10.56
N VAL A 70 -0.64 0.22 9.53
CA VAL A 70 -2.04 -0.09 9.23
C VAL A 70 -2.32 -1.52 9.62
N THR A 71 -3.36 -1.75 10.39
CA THR A 71 -3.74 -3.07 10.90
C THR A 71 -5.14 -3.46 10.45
N GLN A 72 -5.40 -4.75 10.41
CA GLN A 72 -6.73 -5.31 10.13
C GLN A 72 -7.07 -6.37 11.20
N PRO A 73 -7.53 -5.95 12.39
CA PRO A 73 -7.87 -6.88 13.46
C PRO A 73 -8.92 -7.92 13.08
N THR A 74 -9.92 -7.48 12.34
CA THR A 74 -11.01 -8.30 11.80
C THR A 74 -11.17 -7.95 10.32
N GLU A 75 -11.61 -8.90 9.53
CA GLU A 75 -11.84 -8.70 8.10
C GLU A 75 -12.70 -7.44 7.81
N GLY A 76 -12.16 -6.57 6.98
CA GLY A 76 -12.79 -5.30 6.60
C GLY A 76 -12.70 -4.19 7.65
N GLN A 77 -12.12 -4.44 8.82
CA GLN A 77 -11.90 -3.43 9.85
C GLN A 77 -10.44 -2.98 9.88
N PHE A 78 -10.17 -1.81 9.37
CA PHE A 78 -8.84 -1.23 9.33
C PHE A 78 -8.64 -0.23 10.45
N LYS A 79 -7.47 -0.25 11.05
CA LYS A 79 -6.96 0.70 12.03
C LYS A 79 -5.61 1.23 11.59
N ALA A 80 -5.24 2.39 12.06
CA ALA A 80 -3.90 2.90 11.83
C ALA A 80 -3.36 3.58 13.08
N PHE A 81 -2.05 3.47 13.24
CA PHE A 81 -1.31 4.01 14.38
C PHE A 81 0.01 4.61 13.90
N SER A 82 0.57 5.50 14.70
CA SER A 82 1.95 5.91 14.51
C SER A 82 2.87 4.70 14.63
N ALA A 83 3.83 4.57 13.71
CA ALA A 83 4.87 3.55 13.80
C ALA A 83 6.02 3.92 14.74
N VAL A 84 5.86 4.97 15.53
CA VAL A 84 6.85 5.43 16.51
C VAL A 84 6.54 4.85 17.88
N CYS A 85 7.43 4.00 18.39
CA CYS A 85 7.30 3.42 19.73
C CYS A 85 7.34 4.50 20.80
N THR A 86 6.38 4.46 21.72
CA THR A 86 6.20 5.47 22.76
C THR A 86 7.24 5.39 23.88
N HIS A 87 8.06 4.33 23.93
CA HIS A 87 9.12 4.21 24.92
C HIS A 87 10.27 5.18 24.65
N GLN A 88 10.94 5.09 23.49
CA GLN A 88 12.09 5.92 23.13
C GLN A 88 12.10 6.35 21.64
N GLY A 89 10.96 6.35 20.97
CA GLY A 89 10.86 6.82 19.61
C GLY A 89 11.42 5.89 18.52
N CYS A 90 11.76 4.65 18.85
CA CYS A 90 12.13 3.66 17.83
C CYS A 90 10.97 3.38 16.89
N PRO A 91 11.20 3.16 15.58
CA PRO A 91 10.17 2.65 14.71
C PRO A 91 9.77 1.23 15.14
N VAL A 92 8.47 0.91 15.04
CA VAL A 92 8.01 -0.47 15.17
C VAL A 92 8.46 -1.27 13.95
N GLN A 93 8.77 -2.56 14.11
CA GLN A 93 9.37 -3.37 13.05
C GLN A 93 8.56 -4.60 12.67
N THR A 94 7.58 -5.00 13.47
CA THR A 94 6.82 -6.22 13.22
C THR A 94 5.34 -6.03 13.49
N VAL A 95 4.52 -6.70 12.69
CA VAL A 95 3.09 -6.88 12.98
C VAL A 95 2.78 -8.36 12.81
N ALA A 96 2.54 -9.05 13.91
CA ALA A 96 2.25 -10.47 13.91
C ALA A 96 1.45 -10.86 15.16
N GLU A 97 0.68 -11.91 15.06
CA GLU A 97 -0.06 -12.50 16.20
C GLU A 97 -0.91 -11.50 16.98
N GLY A 98 -1.54 -10.56 16.27
CA GLY A 98 -2.38 -9.53 16.89
C GLY A 98 -1.59 -8.43 17.61
N ARG A 99 -0.29 -8.29 17.33
CA ARG A 99 0.60 -7.34 18.01
C ARG A 99 1.46 -6.57 17.05
N ILE A 100 1.73 -5.32 17.41
CA ILE A 100 2.73 -4.45 16.77
C ILE A 100 3.96 -4.47 17.67
N GLY A 101 5.09 -4.90 17.15
CA GLY A 101 6.33 -5.09 17.93
C GLY A 101 7.39 -4.04 17.65
N CYS A 102 8.02 -3.57 18.73
CA CYS A 102 9.21 -2.72 18.70
C CYS A 102 10.41 -3.51 19.20
N ASN A 103 11.32 -3.89 18.30
CA ASN A 103 12.45 -4.76 18.64
C ASN A 103 13.59 -4.03 19.38
N CYS A 104 13.55 -2.70 19.46
CA CYS A 104 14.59 -1.94 20.17
C CYS A 104 14.69 -2.35 21.64
N HIS A 105 13.55 -2.45 22.34
CA HIS A 105 13.53 -2.78 23.75
C HIS A 105 12.44 -3.80 24.11
N GLY A 106 11.76 -4.40 23.10
CA GLY A 106 10.78 -5.46 23.30
C GLY A 106 9.37 -4.98 23.65
N SER A 107 9.04 -3.71 23.42
CA SER A 107 7.66 -3.23 23.59
C SER A 107 6.75 -3.85 22.54
N ALA A 108 5.50 -4.15 22.91
CA ALA A 108 4.47 -4.63 22.02
C ALA A 108 3.13 -3.94 22.29
N PHE A 109 2.39 -3.72 21.20
CA PHE A 109 1.11 -3.01 21.22
C PHE A 109 0.02 -3.84 20.52
N SER A 110 -1.23 -3.63 20.89
CA SER A 110 -2.36 -4.29 20.28
C SER A 110 -2.66 -3.74 18.88
N ILE A 111 -2.99 -4.62 17.94
CA ILE A 111 -3.47 -4.20 16.61
C ILE A 111 -4.88 -3.62 16.63
N GLU A 112 -5.64 -3.82 17.72
CA GLU A 112 -7.04 -3.41 17.82
C GLU A 112 -7.18 -1.93 18.19
N ASP A 113 -6.34 -1.46 19.11
CA ASP A 113 -6.48 -0.14 19.74
C ASP A 113 -5.14 0.57 20.03
N GLY A 114 -4.02 -0.07 19.68
CA GLY A 114 -2.69 0.48 19.93
C GLY A 114 -2.25 0.42 21.40
N SER A 115 -3.03 -0.18 22.30
CA SER A 115 -2.71 -0.26 23.72
C SER A 115 -1.44 -1.08 23.97
N VAL A 116 -0.74 -0.80 25.06
CA VAL A 116 0.46 -1.55 25.46
C VAL A 116 0.10 -2.97 25.87
N VAL A 117 0.68 -3.95 25.19
CA VAL A 117 0.59 -5.38 25.54
C VAL A 117 1.79 -5.84 26.33
N ALA A 118 2.98 -5.32 26.00
CA ALA A 118 4.22 -5.58 26.72
C ALA A 118 5.09 -4.31 26.72
N GLY A 119 5.66 -4.03 27.90
CA GLY A 119 6.58 -2.91 28.09
C GLY A 119 7.99 -3.21 27.55
N PRO A 120 8.89 -2.19 27.61
CA PRO A 120 8.91 -1.08 28.58
C PRO A 120 8.07 0.17 28.22
N ALA A 121 7.43 0.23 27.04
CA ALA A 121 6.49 1.31 26.77
C ALA A 121 5.34 1.32 27.79
N ASP A 122 4.91 2.50 28.21
CA ASP A 122 3.84 2.74 29.18
C ASP A 122 2.65 3.54 28.59
N GLN A 123 2.78 3.97 27.33
CA GLN A 123 1.76 4.72 26.62
C GLN A 123 1.35 3.96 25.33
N PRO A 124 0.06 4.03 24.94
CA PRO A 124 -0.38 3.43 23.68
C PRO A 124 0.26 4.14 22.48
N LEU A 125 0.26 3.47 21.33
CA LEU A 125 0.57 4.13 20.06
C LEU A 125 -0.50 5.16 19.73
N GLU A 126 -0.08 6.27 19.15
CA GLU A 126 -1.00 7.32 18.66
C GLU A 126 -1.89 6.77 17.55
N ALA A 127 -3.20 6.81 17.73
CA ALA A 127 -4.15 6.43 16.70
C ALA A 127 -4.19 7.47 15.57
N LYS A 128 -4.27 6.99 14.33
CA LYS A 128 -4.43 7.80 13.12
C LYS A 128 -5.82 7.57 12.51
N SER A 129 -6.32 8.56 11.79
CA SER A 129 -7.59 8.44 11.10
C SER A 129 -7.47 7.53 9.88
N VAL A 130 -8.48 6.71 9.65
CA VAL A 130 -8.52 5.75 8.54
C VAL A 130 -9.77 6.00 7.69
N SER A 131 -9.60 6.02 6.38
CA SER A 131 -10.67 6.05 5.40
C SER A 131 -10.48 4.92 4.40
N VAL A 132 -11.51 4.11 4.18
CA VAL A 132 -11.48 3.01 3.21
C VAL A 132 -12.35 3.38 2.02
N GLN A 133 -11.78 3.32 0.82
CA GLN A 133 -12.47 3.56 -0.43
C GLN A 133 -12.13 2.46 -1.43
N GLY A 134 -13.12 1.61 -1.75
CA GLY A 134 -12.88 0.43 -2.58
C GLY A 134 -11.78 -0.45 -1.98
N ASP A 135 -10.73 -0.66 -2.74
CA ASP A 135 -9.58 -1.49 -2.35
C ASP A 135 -8.42 -0.68 -1.73
N SER A 136 -8.67 0.57 -1.33
CA SER A 136 -7.63 1.45 -0.79
C SER A 136 -7.96 1.91 0.63
N VAL A 137 -6.97 1.83 1.49
CA VAL A 137 -6.97 2.37 2.86
C VAL A 137 -6.10 3.62 2.88
N THR A 138 -6.68 4.75 3.23
CA THR A 138 -5.97 6.03 3.38
C THR A 138 -5.90 6.41 4.85
N VAL A 139 -4.72 6.84 5.30
CA VAL A 139 -4.43 7.25 6.68
C VAL A 139 -4.10 8.74 6.71
N SER A 140 -4.64 9.46 7.67
CA SER A 140 -4.38 10.89 7.86
C SER A 140 -4.21 11.26 9.33
#